data_07c10c3491352af7a52e9cb8d2ec1e60
#
_entry.id   07c10c3491352af7a52e9cb8d2ec1e60
#
_cell.length_a   1.000
_cell.length_b   1.000
_cell.length_c   1.000
_cell.angle_alpha   90.00
_cell.angle_beta   90.00
_cell.angle_gamma   90.00
#
_symmetry.space_group_name_H-M   'P 1'
#
loop_
_entity.id
_entity.type
_entity.pdbx_description
1 polymer ?
#
loop_
_entity_poly.entity_id
_entity_poly.type
_entity_poly.pdbx_seq_one_letter_code
_entity_poly.pdbx_strand_id
1 'polypeptide(L)'
;MKDILTAPFLTEMRKTAANMYRLGWDERNGGNISYLLEESEVAQYLDLARVIRTIPLGFDASPLAGRILIVTGTGKYFKNVEADPEQNLGNLRISPDGMAAELLWGYRDGGSFTSELPAHLMSHMARLRVEPQNRVVMHSHPTHTLAMNYVHELDERKLTHTLWEMCTECIVVFPDGVGVLPWMLCGTNEIGRATAEKMKEFRLVIWGMHGIYAAGKTMDETFGLIETVEKAAQIFMLTAHLPRINTIQDAELARLAEAFGVDYRRDFLNL
;
A
#
# COMPACT_ATOMS: atom_id res chain seq x y z
N MET A 1 6.71 15.88 26.73
CA MET A 1 6.23 15.20 25.52
C MET A 1 4.74 15.46 25.38
N LYS A 2 4.24 15.60 24.15
CA LYS A 2 2.79 15.70 23.87
C LYS A 2 2.15 14.32 23.98
N ASP A 3 0.81 14.27 24.13
CA ASP A 3 0.09 13.01 24.06
C ASP A 3 0.13 12.45 22.63
N ILE A 4 0.63 11.22 22.46
CA ILE A 4 0.77 10.57 21.16
C ILE A 4 -0.59 10.38 20.47
N LEU A 5 -1.68 10.24 21.22
CA LEU A 5 -3.03 10.12 20.65
C LEU A 5 -3.44 11.38 19.87
N THR A 6 -2.73 12.51 20.05
CA THR A 6 -2.93 13.76 19.30
C THR A 6 -2.00 13.91 18.10
N ALA A 7 -1.11 12.93 17.85
CA ALA A 7 -0.15 13.00 16.75
C ALA A 7 -0.85 12.98 15.38
N PRO A 8 -0.48 13.89 14.45
CA PRO A 8 -1.08 13.91 13.10
C PRO A 8 -0.98 12.58 12.37
N PHE A 9 0.21 11.94 12.38
CA PHE A 9 0.43 10.66 11.73
C PHE A 9 -0.48 9.55 12.29
N LEU A 10 -0.76 9.57 13.60
CA LEU A 10 -1.67 8.61 14.21
C LEU A 10 -3.14 8.90 13.84
N THR A 11 -3.50 10.16 13.73
CA THR A 11 -4.83 10.58 13.29
C THR A 11 -5.10 10.15 11.84
N GLU A 12 -4.13 10.35 10.95
CA GLU A 12 -4.20 9.90 9.54
C GLU A 12 -4.34 8.38 9.47
N MET A 13 -3.50 7.64 10.19
CA MET A 13 -3.53 6.18 10.25
C MET A 13 -4.90 5.64 10.70
N ARG A 14 -5.48 6.23 11.76
CA ARG A 14 -6.80 5.86 12.28
C ARG A 14 -7.90 6.12 11.26
N LYS A 15 -7.91 7.29 10.62
CA LYS A 15 -8.91 7.66 9.61
C LYS A 15 -8.84 6.73 8.40
N THR A 16 -7.63 6.47 7.88
CA THR A 16 -7.44 5.62 6.72
C THR A 16 -7.87 4.19 7.00
N ALA A 17 -7.45 3.59 8.11
CA ALA A 17 -7.87 2.25 8.49
C ALA A 17 -9.40 2.15 8.64
N ALA A 18 -10.04 3.16 9.25
CA ALA A 18 -11.48 3.19 9.39
C ALA A 18 -12.20 3.31 8.04
N ASN A 19 -11.66 4.10 7.09
CA ASN A 19 -12.22 4.23 5.75
C ASN A 19 -12.11 2.93 4.97
N MET A 20 -10.93 2.28 4.96
CA MET A 20 -10.72 1.02 4.29
C MET A 20 -11.67 -0.06 4.81
N TYR A 21 -11.86 -0.14 6.15
CA TYR A 21 -12.83 -1.05 6.75
C TYR A 21 -14.27 -0.74 6.32
N ARG A 22 -14.70 0.53 6.31
CA ARG A 22 -16.06 0.92 5.90
C ARG A 22 -16.36 0.60 4.45
N LEU A 23 -15.34 0.63 3.57
CA LEU A 23 -15.44 0.25 2.16
C LEU A 23 -15.47 -1.28 1.96
N GLY A 24 -15.23 -2.05 3.01
CA GLY A 24 -15.20 -3.52 2.94
C GLY A 24 -13.93 -4.07 2.30
N TRP A 25 -12.83 -3.32 2.39
CA TRP A 25 -11.55 -3.72 1.80
C TRP A 25 -10.66 -4.53 2.76
N ASP A 26 -11.00 -4.56 4.04
CA ASP A 26 -10.20 -5.17 5.09
C ASP A 26 -11.09 -5.97 6.04
N GLU A 27 -11.48 -7.16 5.61
CA GLU A 27 -12.26 -8.08 6.44
C GLU A 27 -11.42 -8.70 7.55
N ARG A 28 -11.98 -8.85 8.75
CA ARG A 28 -11.29 -9.40 9.91
C ARG A 28 -9.97 -8.68 10.19
N ASN A 29 -8.87 -9.37 10.01
CA ASN A 29 -7.49 -8.91 10.14
C ASN A 29 -6.78 -8.82 8.77
N GLY A 30 -7.54 -8.79 7.69
CA GLY A 30 -7.02 -8.55 6.35
C GLY A 30 -6.53 -7.11 6.19
N GLY A 31 -5.63 -6.91 5.24
CA GLY A 31 -5.01 -5.61 5.00
C GLY A 31 -4.02 -5.15 6.05
N ASN A 32 -3.18 -4.23 5.67
CA ASN A 32 -2.18 -3.61 6.56
C ASN A 32 -1.64 -2.31 5.97
N ILE A 33 -1.13 -1.44 6.85
CA ILE A 33 -0.58 -0.15 6.50
C ILE A 33 0.74 0.04 7.24
N SER A 34 1.75 0.59 6.55
CA SER A 34 2.96 1.12 7.17
C SER A 34 3.25 2.54 6.67
N TYR A 35 3.65 3.42 7.58
CA TYR A 35 3.94 4.81 7.29
C TYR A 35 5.28 5.20 7.88
N LEU A 36 6.26 5.52 7.04
CA LEU A 36 7.57 6.04 7.44
C LEU A 36 7.42 7.46 8.00
N LEU A 37 7.98 7.67 9.19
CA LEU A 37 7.92 8.93 9.91
C LEU A 37 9.32 9.55 10.01
N GLU A 38 9.37 10.88 10.00
CA GLU A 38 10.60 11.59 10.33
C GLU A 38 10.79 11.59 11.85
N GLU A 39 12.04 11.52 12.30
CA GLU A 39 12.37 11.51 13.72
C GLU A 39 11.78 12.71 14.45
N SER A 40 11.82 13.90 13.84
CA SER A 40 11.26 15.14 14.39
C SER A 40 9.73 15.11 14.57
N GLU A 41 9.01 14.31 13.79
CA GLU A 41 7.55 14.12 13.95
C GLU A 41 7.27 13.29 15.21
N VAL A 42 8.10 12.28 15.48
CA VAL A 42 7.88 11.29 16.56
C VAL A 42 8.44 11.79 17.90
N ALA A 43 9.60 12.44 17.92
CA ALA A 43 10.29 12.90 19.12
C ALA A 43 9.48 13.88 19.98
N GLN A 44 8.45 14.53 19.40
CA GLN A 44 7.53 15.38 20.15
C GLN A 44 6.62 14.59 21.11
N TYR A 45 6.41 13.29 20.81
CA TYR A 45 5.42 12.42 21.45
C TYR A 45 6.05 11.24 22.18
N LEU A 46 7.20 10.73 21.72
CA LEU A 46 7.88 9.57 22.28
C LEU A 46 9.32 9.90 22.69
N ASP A 47 9.76 9.29 23.77
CA ASP A 47 11.19 9.20 24.12
C ASP A 47 11.85 8.13 23.24
N LEU A 48 12.58 8.55 22.23
CA LEU A 48 13.23 7.66 21.28
C LEU A 48 14.37 6.81 21.87
N ALA A 49 14.87 7.16 23.06
CA ALA A 49 15.85 6.34 23.79
C ALA A 49 15.18 5.14 24.48
N ARG A 50 13.87 5.19 24.69
CA ARG A 50 13.12 4.14 25.37
C ARG A 50 12.63 3.08 24.38
N VAL A 51 13.32 1.96 24.29
CA VAL A 51 12.88 0.77 23.57
C VAL A 51 12.09 -0.14 24.50
N ILE A 52 10.85 -0.47 24.14
CA ILE A 52 9.99 -1.38 24.92
C ILE A 52 10.49 -2.82 24.76
N ARG A 53 10.78 -3.22 23.52
CA ARG A 53 11.34 -4.53 23.16
C ARG A 53 11.85 -4.52 21.72
N THR A 54 12.68 -5.49 21.40
CA THR A 54 13.23 -5.73 20.07
C THR A 54 12.59 -6.97 19.46
N ILE A 55 12.19 -6.90 18.19
CA ILE A 55 11.51 -7.97 17.46
C ILE A 55 12.34 -8.29 16.20
N PRO A 56 12.86 -9.51 16.05
CA PRO A 56 13.62 -9.91 14.86
C PRO A 56 12.80 -9.77 13.57
N LEU A 57 13.43 -9.28 12.49
CA LEU A 57 12.80 -9.15 11.18
C LEU A 57 12.90 -10.41 10.33
N GLY A 58 13.96 -11.20 10.48
CA GLY A 58 14.22 -12.40 9.68
C GLY A 58 14.71 -12.10 8.25
N PHE A 59 15.08 -10.86 7.95
CA PHE A 59 15.70 -10.42 6.70
C PHE A 59 16.47 -9.11 6.92
N ASP A 60 17.33 -8.74 5.98
CA ASP A 60 18.13 -7.52 6.02
C ASP A 60 17.31 -6.30 5.57
N ALA A 61 17.03 -5.39 6.52
CA ALA A 61 16.41 -4.09 6.30
C ALA A 61 17.39 -2.92 6.54
N SER A 62 18.70 -3.16 6.46
CA SER A 62 19.75 -2.16 6.70
C SER A 62 19.60 -0.86 5.86
N PRO A 63 19.03 -0.85 4.64
CA PRO A 63 18.74 0.41 3.95
C PRO A 63 17.75 1.31 4.68
N LEU A 64 16.99 0.78 5.65
CA LEU A 64 16.08 1.53 6.52
C LEU A 64 16.60 1.69 7.95
N ALA A 65 17.86 1.38 8.23
CA ALA A 65 18.44 1.49 9.58
C ALA A 65 18.17 2.87 10.18
N GLY A 66 17.69 2.89 11.42
CA GLY A 66 17.31 4.10 12.14
C GLY A 66 15.98 4.75 11.72
N ARG A 67 15.39 4.36 10.60
CA ARG A 67 14.07 4.89 10.17
C ARG A 67 12.97 4.41 11.12
N ILE A 68 12.04 5.33 11.37
CA ILE A 68 10.87 5.07 12.23
C ILE A 68 9.64 4.91 11.34
N LEU A 69 8.77 3.97 11.71
CA LEU A 69 7.50 3.76 11.02
C LEU A 69 6.39 3.42 12.01
N ILE A 70 5.16 3.79 11.69
CA ILE A 70 3.97 3.28 12.36
C ILE A 70 3.35 2.19 11.49
N VAL A 71 2.96 1.07 12.11
CA VAL A 71 2.52 -0.13 11.40
C VAL A 71 1.34 -0.78 12.10
N THR A 72 0.42 -1.35 11.33
CA THR A 72 -0.67 -2.19 11.83
C THR A 72 -0.14 -3.51 12.40
N GLY A 73 -0.78 -4.00 13.47
CA GLY A 73 -0.37 -5.22 14.15
C GLY A 73 -0.90 -6.50 13.52
N THR A 74 -0.18 -7.60 13.70
CA THR A 74 -0.65 -8.92 13.25
C THR A 74 -1.92 -9.35 13.99
N GLY A 75 -2.88 -9.91 13.25
CA GLY A 75 -4.16 -10.35 13.78
C GLY A 75 -5.07 -9.22 14.26
N LYS A 76 -4.71 -7.96 14.00
CA LYS A 76 -5.50 -6.78 14.39
C LYS A 76 -6.54 -6.44 13.33
N TYR A 77 -7.68 -5.94 13.76
CA TYR A 77 -8.80 -5.60 12.89
C TYR A 77 -8.84 -4.09 12.67
N PHE A 78 -8.94 -3.65 11.42
CA PHE A 78 -9.01 -2.23 11.09
C PHE A 78 -10.15 -1.50 11.78
N LYS A 79 -11.30 -2.13 11.96
CA LYS A 79 -12.44 -1.57 12.72
C LYS A 79 -12.10 -1.15 14.15
N ASN A 80 -11.02 -1.69 14.73
CA ASN A 80 -10.64 -1.40 16.11
C ASN A 80 -9.55 -0.33 16.20
N VAL A 81 -8.89 0.02 15.10
CA VAL A 81 -7.75 0.97 15.08
C VAL A 81 -8.18 2.36 15.54
N GLU A 82 -9.37 2.81 15.15
CA GLU A 82 -9.89 4.12 15.54
C GLU A 82 -10.16 4.21 17.05
N ALA A 83 -10.75 3.17 17.63
CA ALA A 83 -11.14 3.14 19.04
C ALA A 83 -9.97 2.84 20.00
N ASP A 84 -9.05 1.97 19.60
CA ASP A 84 -7.90 1.56 20.43
C ASP A 84 -6.63 1.45 19.59
N PRO A 85 -6.04 2.59 19.18
CA PRO A 85 -4.85 2.59 18.35
C PRO A 85 -3.64 1.96 19.05
N GLU A 86 -3.49 2.11 20.37
CA GLU A 86 -2.35 1.58 21.11
C GLU A 86 -2.29 0.05 21.12
N GLN A 87 -3.42 -0.62 21.05
CA GLN A 87 -3.47 -2.08 20.93
C GLN A 87 -3.25 -2.56 19.50
N ASN A 88 -3.65 -1.76 18.51
CA ASN A 88 -3.73 -2.20 17.11
C ASN A 88 -2.57 -1.72 16.24
N LEU A 89 -1.80 -0.74 16.69
CA LEU A 89 -0.68 -0.13 15.99
C LEU A 89 0.61 -0.22 16.81
N GLY A 90 1.76 -0.13 16.14
CA GLY A 90 3.06 0.01 16.78
C GLY A 90 3.94 1.02 16.05
N ASN A 91 4.64 1.88 16.82
CA ASN A 91 5.77 2.66 16.33
C ASN A 91 7.03 1.83 16.47
N LEU A 92 7.68 1.58 15.35
CA LEU A 92 8.89 0.76 15.23
C LEU A 92 10.04 1.62 14.72
N ARG A 93 11.24 1.40 15.25
CA ARG A 93 12.49 1.88 14.65
C ARG A 93 13.28 0.67 14.14
N ILE A 94 13.80 0.74 12.94
CA ILE A 94 14.69 -0.31 12.41
C ILE A 94 16.02 -0.21 13.15
N SER A 95 16.50 -1.33 13.68
CA SER A 95 17.75 -1.39 14.42
C SER A 95 18.96 -0.94 13.56
N PRO A 96 20.06 -0.47 14.17
CA PRO A 96 21.23 0.01 13.43
C PRO A 96 21.84 -1.02 12.47
N ASP A 97 21.72 -2.32 12.78
CA ASP A 97 22.17 -3.43 11.94
C ASP A 97 21.14 -3.86 10.89
N GLY A 98 19.92 -3.31 10.93
CA GLY A 98 18.83 -3.65 10.02
C GLY A 98 18.17 -5.01 10.25
N MET A 99 18.55 -5.73 11.31
CA MET A 99 18.09 -7.12 11.52
C MET A 99 16.87 -7.24 12.44
N ALA A 100 16.47 -6.15 13.09
CA ALA A 100 15.36 -6.12 14.02
C ALA A 100 14.56 -4.81 13.94
N ALA A 101 13.36 -4.84 14.47
CA ALA A 101 12.54 -3.66 14.75
C ALA A 101 12.48 -3.42 16.27
N GLU A 102 12.81 -2.22 16.69
CA GLU A 102 12.71 -1.75 18.06
C GLU A 102 11.34 -1.12 18.29
N LEU A 103 10.51 -1.73 19.13
CA LEU A 103 9.19 -1.18 19.47
C LEU A 103 9.36 0.01 20.41
N LEU A 104 8.90 1.18 19.96
CA LEU A 104 8.93 2.43 20.74
C LEU A 104 7.59 2.71 21.42
N TRP A 105 6.47 2.28 20.81
CA TRP A 105 5.12 2.45 21.34
C TRP A 105 4.14 1.47 20.66
N GLY A 106 3.05 1.16 21.36
CA GLY A 106 1.95 0.36 20.82
C GLY A 106 2.06 -1.13 21.11
N TYR A 107 1.22 -1.92 20.45
CA TYR A 107 1.04 -3.35 20.69
C TYR A 107 0.95 -3.68 22.19
N ARG A 108 0.10 -2.93 22.90
CA ARG A 108 -0.04 -2.98 24.37
C ARG A 108 -0.35 -4.37 24.92
N ASP A 109 -0.97 -5.22 24.13
CA ASP A 109 -1.28 -6.61 24.48
C ASP A 109 -0.11 -7.59 24.28
N GLY A 110 1.08 -7.10 23.97
CA GLY A 110 2.24 -7.92 23.68
C GLY A 110 2.30 -8.45 22.24
N GLY A 111 1.34 -8.03 21.37
CA GLY A 111 1.31 -8.35 19.92
C GLY A 111 2.53 -7.88 19.16
N SER A 112 2.57 -8.10 17.86
CA SER A 112 3.67 -7.74 16.96
C SER A 112 3.13 -7.06 15.70
N PHE A 113 4.03 -6.58 14.87
CA PHE A 113 3.72 -6.06 13.54
C PHE A 113 3.06 -7.11 12.65
N THR A 114 2.39 -6.64 11.58
CA THR A 114 1.79 -7.52 10.56
C THR A 114 2.77 -8.58 10.06
N SER A 115 2.28 -9.79 9.79
CA SER A 115 3.07 -10.87 9.19
C SER A 115 3.59 -10.51 7.79
N GLU A 116 3.02 -9.49 7.15
CA GLU A 116 3.43 -8.99 5.84
C GLU A 116 4.45 -7.83 5.91
N LEU A 117 4.99 -7.54 7.11
CA LEU A 117 6.05 -6.52 7.26
C LEU A 117 7.22 -6.70 6.28
N PRO A 118 7.66 -7.94 5.92
CA PRO A 118 8.69 -8.10 4.89
C PRO A 118 8.33 -7.41 3.58
N ALA A 119 7.09 -7.60 3.07
CA ALA A 119 6.63 -6.95 1.85
C ALA A 119 6.59 -5.42 1.99
N HIS A 120 6.14 -4.91 3.14
CA HIS A 120 6.14 -3.47 3.42
C HIS A 120 7.54 -2.87 3.41
N LEU A 121 8.47 -3.41 4.20
CA LEU A 121 9.82 -2.84 4.32
C LEU A 121 10.59 -2.96 3.00
N MET A 122 10.48 -4.09 2.30
CA MET A 122 11.12 -4.27 1.00
C MET A 122 10.53 -3.32 -0.05
N SER A 123 9.22 -3.05 -0.02
CA SER A 123 8.56 -2.05 -0.86
C SER A 123 9.04 -0.63 -0.54
N HIS A 124 9.15 -0.27 0.74
CA HIS A 124 9.74 1.02 1.14
C HIS A 124 11.18 1.16 0.62
N MET A 125 12.01 0.12 0.78
CA MET A 125 13.39 0.15 0.28
C MET A 125 13.47 0.32 -1.24
N ALA A 126 12.56 -0.31 -1.99
CA ALA A 126 12.50 -0.19 -3.45
C ALA A 126 12.00 1.22 -3.86
N ARG A 127 10.91 1.68 -3.27
CA ARG A 127 10.29 2.96 -3.63
C ARG A 127 11.13 4.17 -3.25
N LEU A 128 11.82 4.17 -2.12
CA LEU A 128 12.72 5.25 -1.72
C LEU A 128 13.89 5.47 -2.68
N ARG A 129 14.28 4.44 -3.44
CA ARG A 129 15.32 4.56 -4.48
C ARG A 129 14.80 5.24 -5.75
N VAL A 130 13.51 5.11 -6.04
CA VAL A 130 12.85 5.68 -7.22
C VAL A 130 12.30 7.08 -6.90
N GLU A 131 11.64 7.20 -5.76
CA GLU A 131 11.00 8.41 -5.28
C GLU A 131 11.27 8.57 -3.78
N PRO A 132 12.27 9.41 -3.41
CA PRO A 132 12.66 9.57 -2.00
C PRO A 132 11.56 10.09 -1.06
N GLN A 133 10.49 10.64 -1.62
CA GLN A 133 9.35 11.15 -0.84
C GLN A 133 8.30 10.07 -0.53
N ASN A 134 8.44 8.84 -1.05
CA ASN A 134 7.53 7.74 -0.73
C ASN A 134 7.62 7.39 0.76
N ARG A 135 6.49 7.44 1.45
CA ARG A 135 6.45 7.22 2.91
C ARG A 135 5.41 6.19 3.33
N VAL A 136 4.45 5.87 2.47
CA VAL A 136 3.31 5.01 2.82
C VAL A 136 3.30 3.77 1.94
N VAL A 137 3.04 2.62 2.55
CA VAL A 137 2.69 1.38 1.86
C VAL A 137 1.40 0.86 2.47
N MET A 138 0.42 0.56 1.61
CA MET A 138 -0.88 0.00 1.98
C MET A 138 -1.12 -1.31 1.26
N HIS A 139 -1.73 -2.25 1.95
CA HIS A 139 -2.28 -3.47 1.39
C HIS A 139 -3.73 -3.63 1.80
N SER A 140 -4.59 -4.04 0.87
CA SER A 140 -6.01 -4.28 1.11
C SER A 140 -6.61 -5.25 0.09
N HIS A 141 -7.86 -5.66 0.35
CA HIS A 141 -8.60 -6.65 -0.43
C HIS A 141 -9.86 -6.05 -1.10
N PRO A 142 -9.74 -5.02 -1.99
CA PRO A 142 -10.90 -4.43 -2.64
C PRO A 142 -11.63 -5.47 -3.49
N THR A 143 -12.92 -5.60 -3.28
CA THR A 143 -13.71 -6.74 -3.78
C THR A 143 -13.72 -6.85 -5.30
N HIS A 144 -13.87 -5.72 -6.03
CA HIS A 144 -13.96 -5.79 -7.49
C HIS A 144 -12.58 -5.99 -8.12
N THR A 145 -11.53 -5.42 -7.53
CA THR A 145 -10.14 -5.70 -7.91
C THR A 145 -9.82 -7.18 -7.75
N LEU A 146 -10.23 -7.79 -6.63
CA LEU A 146 -10.09 -9.24 -6.43
C LEU A 146 -10.92 -10.04 -7.43
N ALA A 147 -12.19 -9.67 -7.66
CA ALA A 147 -13.06 -10.38 -8.60
C ALA A 147 -12.50 -10.35 -10.02
N MET A 148 -11.92 -9.22 -10.42
CA MET A 148 -11.29 -9.07 -11.74
C MET A 148 -10.15 -10.06 -11.95
N ASN A 149 -9.42 -10.47 -10.90
CA ASN A 149 -8.34 -11.47 -10.99
C ASN A 149 -8.83 -12.86 -11.48
N TYR A 150 -10.12 -13.17 -11.35
CA TYR A 150 -10.70 -14.46 -11.78
C TYR A 150 -11.22 -14.47 -13.21
N VAL A 151 -11.41 -13.30 -13.81
CA VAL A 151 -12.07 -13.16 -15.13
C VAL A 151 -11.24 -12.38 -16.14
N HIS A 152 -10.13 -11.78 -15.71
CA HIS A 152 -9.17 -11.06 -16.55
C HIS A 152 -7.80 -11.75 -16.53
N GLU A 153 -7.04 -11.65 -17.62
CA GLU A 153 -5.67 -12.13 -17.64
C GLU A 153 -4.82 -11.34 -16.64
N LEU A 154 -4.01 -12.05 -15.85
CA LEU A 154 -3.04 -11.46 -14.91
C LEU A 154 -1.75 -11.07 -15.66
N ASP A 155 -1.90 -10.14 -16.59
CA ASP A 155 -0.84 -9.53 -17.39
C ASP A 155 -0.84 -8.01 -17.15
N GLU A 156 0.30 -7.44 -16.86
CA GLU A 156 0.43 -6.04 -16.44
C GLU A 156 -0.08 -5.06 -17.48
N ARG A 157 0.28 -5.28 -18.76
CA ARG A 157 -0.12 -4.42 -19.87
C ARG A 157 -1.63 -4.52 -20.09
N LYS A 158 -2.15 -5.73 -20.22
CA LYS A 158 -3.59 -5.97 -20.50
C LYS A 158 -4.47 -5.46 -19.37
N LEU A 159 -4.09 -5.76 -18.13
CA LEU A 159 -4.84 -5.35 -16.95
C LEU A 159 -4.86 -3.83 -16.82
N THR A 160 -3.70 -3.19 -16.93
CA THR A 160 -3.57 -1.74 -16.85
C THR A 160 -4.37 -1.06 -17.97
N HIS A 161 -4.22 -1.54 -19.19
CA HIS A 161 -4.95 -1.01 -20.35
C HIS A 161 -6.47 -1.07 -20.12
N THR A 162 -6.99 -2.23 -19.69
CA THR A 162 -8.40 -2.38 -19.36
C THR A 162 -8.85 -1.41 -18.27
N LEU A 163 -8.07 -1.23 -17.20
CA LEU A 163 -8.39 -0.28 -16.14
C LEU A 163 -8.40 1.17 -16.62
N TRP A 164 -7.46 1.55 -17.49
CA TRP A 164 -7.42 2.90 -18.07
C TRP A 164 -8.63 3.20 -18.95
N GLU A 165 -9.15 2.22 -19.68
CA GLU A 165 -10.36 2.37 -20.51
C GLU A 165 -11.65 2.59 -19.69
N MET A 166 -11.65 2.21 -18.40
CA MET A 166 -12.87 2.22 -17.57
C MET A 166 -13.21 3.60 -17.02
N CYS A 167 -12.22 4.46 -16.79
CA CYS A 167 -12.44 5.76 -16.15
C CYS A 167 -11.35 6.74 -16.57
N THR A 168 -11.74 7.97 -16.90
CA THR A 168 -10.86 9.04 -17.37
C THR A 168 -9.69 9.30 -16.42
N GLU A 169 -9.90 9.22 -15.11
CA GLU A 169 -8.90 9.51 -14.08
C GLU A 169 -7.76 8.49 -14.04
N CYS A 170 -8.00 7.26 -14.52
CA CYS A 170 -7.08 6.14 -14.28
C CYS A 170 -5.67 6.39 -14.83
N ILE A 171 -5.53 6.77 -16.11
CA ILE A 171 -4.22 7.02 -16.72
C ILE A 171 -3.50 8.23 -16.09
N VAL A 172 -4.26 9.17 -15.51
CA VAL A 172 -3.70 10.36 -14.83
C VAL A 172 -3.21 10.00 -13.43
N VAL A 173 -3.96 9.15 -12.70
CA VAL A 173 -3.69 8.79 -11.31
C VAL A 173 -2.57 7.75 -11.20
N PHE A 174 -2.61 6.72 -12.06
CA PHE A 174 -1.58 5.69 -12.11
C PHE A 174 -1.03 5.49 -13.54
N PRO A 175 -0.33 6.52 -14.08
CA PRO A 175 0.26 6.47 -15.42
C PRO A 175 1.37 5.43 -15.55
N ASP A 176 1.99 5.04 -14.44
CA ASP A 176 2.95 3.95 -14.33
C ASP A 176 2.30 2.56 -14.47
N GLY A 177 0.95 2.47 -14.43
CA GLY A 177 0.21 1.23 -14.55
C GLY A 177 0.17 0.43 -13.25
N VAL A 178 -0.17 -0.85 -13.37
CA VAL A 178 -0.33 -1.80 -12.26
C VAL A 178 0.57 -3.01 -12.50
N GLY A 179 1.50 -3.26 -11.60
CA GLY A 179 2.28 -4.48 -11.58
C GLY A 179 1.44 -5.67 -11.12
N VAL A 180 1.76 -6.86 -11.60
CA VAL A 180 1.01 -8.07 -11.26
C VAL A 180 1.95 -9.17 -10.80
N LEU A 181 1.59 -9.84 -9.71
CA LEU A 181 2.22 -11.07 -9.26
C LEU A 181 1.21 -12.22 -9.35
N PRO A 182 1.65 -13.43 -9.73
CA PRO A 182 0.81 -14.62 -9.61
C PRO A 182 0.49 -14.87 -8.14
N TRP A 183 -0.41 -15.82 -7.87
CA TRP A 183 -0.63 -16.27 -6.50
C TRP A 183 0.68 -16.75 -5.86
N MET A 184 1.01 -16.21 -4.70
CA MET A 184 2.17 -16.58 -3.89
C MET A 184 1.74 -16.69 -2.42
N LEU A 185 2.52 -17.44 -1.62
CA LEU A 185 2.26 -17.55 -0.18
C LEU A 185 2.55 -16.22 0.50
N CYS A 186 1.52 -15.61 1.09
CA CYS A 186 1.62 -14.33 1.81
C CYS A 186 2.45 -14.47 3.11
N GLY A 187 2.94 -13.34 3.63
CA GLY A 187 3.74 -13.28 4.86
C GLY A 187 5.16 -13.86 4.73
N THR A 188 5.63 -14.17 3.53
CA THR A 188 6.97 -14.69 3.28
C THR A 188 7.92 -13.62 2.73
N ASN A 189 9.22 -13.82 2.94
CA ASN A 189 10.24 -12.98 2.31
C ASN A 189 10.25 -13.10 0.78
N GLU A 190 9.73 -14.20 0.24
CA GLU A 190 9.67 -14.44 -1.21
C GLU A 190 8.71 -13.48 -1.89
N ILE A 191 7.45 -13.43 -1.43
CA ILE A 191 6.47 -12.47 -1.97
C ILE A 191 6.89 -11.02 -1.69
N GLY A 192 7.56 -10.76 -0.55
CA GLY A 192 8.14 -9.45 -0.23
C GLY A 192 9.16 -9.00 -1.28
N ARG A 193 10.11 -9.87 -1.67
CA ARG A 193 11.08 -9.55 -2.73
C ARG A 193 10.42 -9.38 -4.10
N ALA A 194 9.46 -10.24 -4.45
CA ALA A 194 8.74 -10.14 -5.71
C ALA A 194 7.94 -8.82 -5.80
N THR A 195 7.28 -8.43 -4.70
CA THR A 195 6.58 -7.14 -4.61
C THR A 195 7.53 -5.96 -4.74
N ALA A 196 8.65 -5.99 -4.03
CA ALA A 196 9.66 -4.93 -4.09
C ALA A 196 10.28 -4.79 -5.49
N GLU A 197 10.45 -5.87 -6.22
CA GLU A 197 10.92 -5.82 -7.61
C GLU A 197 9.93 -5.08 -8.51
N LYS A 198 8.63 -5.40 -8.40
CA LYS A 198 7.57 -4.68 -9.11
C LYS A 198 7.46 -3.21 -8.68
N MET A 199 7.65 -2.94 -7.40
CA MET A 199 7.62 -1.57 -6.85
C MET A 199 8.75 -0.66 -7.36
N LYS A 200 9.73 -1.16 -8.10
CA LYS A 200 10.68 -0.30 -8.81
C LYS A 200 10.06 0.43 -9.99
N GLU A 201 9.04 -0.16 -10.61
CA GLU A 201 8.39 0.35 -11.81
C GLU A 201 6.97 0.86 -11.53
N PHE A 202 6.24 0.22 -10.62
CA PHE A 202 4.84 0.46 -10.34
C PHE A 202 4.63 0.94 -8.90
N ARG A 203 3.73 1.90 -8.70
CA ARG A 203 3.24 2.27 -7.35
C ARG A 203 2.14 1.34 -6.85
N LEU A 204 1.56 0.55 -7.75
CA LEU A 204 0.49 -0.40 -7.50
C LEU A 204 0.93 -1.80 -7.92
N VAL A 205 0.70 -2.80 -7.07
CA VAL A 205 1.00 -4.20 -7.39
C VAL A 205 -0.16 -5.08 -6.93
N ILE A 206 -0.79 -5.78 -7.86
CA ILE A 206 -1.80 -6.79 -7.55
C ILE A 206 -1.10 -8.11 -7.18
N TRP A 207 -1.51 -8.66 -6.06
CA TRP A 207 -1.22 -10.04 -5.68
C TRP A 207 -2.37 -10.93 -6.16
N GLY A 208 -2.11 -11.79 -7.12
CA GLY A 208 -3.13 -12.65 -7.73
C GLY A 208 -3.96 -13.40 -6.69
N MET A 209 -5.30 -13.25 -6.78
CA MET A 209 -6.30 -13.83 -5.88
C MET A 209 -6.13 -13.50 -4.39
N HIS A 210 -5.43 -12.40 -4.06
CA HIS A 210 -5.20 -12.00 -2.67
C HIS A 210 -5.60 -10.54 -2.40
N GLY A 211 -5.03 -9.58 -3.14
CA GLY A 211 -5.30 -8.16 -2.90
C GLY A 211 -4.41 -7.25 -3.73
N ILE A 212 -4.27 -6.00 -3.26
CA ILE A 212 -3.47 -4.98 -3.91
C ILE A 212 -2.53 -4.31 -2.90
N TYR A 213 -1.30 -4.06 -3.32
CA TYR A 213 -0.34 -3.19 -2.66
C TYR A 213 -0.26 -1.85 -3.36
N ALA A 214 -0.18 -0.77 -2.59
CA ALA A 214 0.07 0.57 -3.10
C ALA A 214 1.16 1.26 -2.29
N ALA A 215 1.95 2.10 -2.96
CA ALA A 215 2.96 2.94 -2.33
C ALA A 215 2.84 4.38 -2.81
N GLY A 216 2.95 5.35 -1.90
CA GLY A 216 2.82 6.77 -2.19
C GLY A 216 3.49 7.66 -1.14
N LYS A 217 3.40 8.97 -1.35
CA LYS A 217 4.03 9.99 -0.49
C LYS A 217 3.23 10.28 0.76
N THR A 218 1.89 10.19 0.66
CA THR A 218 0.94 10.49 1.73
C THR A 218 -0.10 9.39 1.87
N MET A 219 -0.82 9.38 2.99
CA MET A 219 -1.96 8.48 3.21
C MET A 219 -3.02 8.66 2.12
N ASP A 220 -3.41 9.92 1.83
CA ASP A 220 -4.45 10.23 0.85
C ASP A 220 -4.05 9.82 -0.57
N GLU A 221 -2.79 10.07 -0.99
CA GLU A 221 -2.30 9.63 -2.30
C GLU A 221 -2.35 8.11 -2.42
N THR A 222 -1.81 7.40 -1.41
CA THR A 222 -1.73 5.94 -1.45
C THR A 222 -3.11 5.29 -1.42
N PHE A 223 -4.02 5.83 -0.60
CA PHE A 223 -5.42 5.40 -0.55
C PHE A 223 -6.12 5.68 -1.90
N GLY A 224 -5.94 6.87 -2.47
CA GLY A 224 -6.52 7.27 -3.75
C GLY A 224 -6.07 6.41 -4.93
N LEU A 225 -4.83 5.89 -4.91
CA LEU A 225 -4.35 4.91 -5.89
C LEU A 225 -5.22 3.63 -5.87
N ILE A 226 -5.44 3.06 -4.68
CA ILE A 226 -6.27 1.86 -4.51
C ILE A 226 -7.72 2.15 -4.89
N GLU A 227 -8.26 3.29 -4.43
CA GLU A 227 -9.63 3.71 -4.69
C GLU A 227 -9.92 3.85 -6.20
N THR A 228 -8.96 4.42 -6.95
CA THR A 228 -9.10 4.61 -8.39
C THR A 228 -9.06 3.27 -9.14
N VAL A 229 -8.17 2.34 -8.76
CA VAL A 229 -8.14 0.99 -9.32
C VAL A 229 -9.43 0.24 -9.01
N GLU A 230 -9.88 0.28 -7.76
CA GLU A 230 -11.13 -0.38 -7.35
C GLU A 230 -12.35 0.18 -8.09
N LYS A 231 -12.42 1.51 -8.31
CA LYS A 231 -13.47 2.14 -9.11
C LYS A 231 -13.47 1.60 -10.55
N ALA A 232 -12.31 1.52 -11.19
CA ALA A 232 -12.19 0.99 -12.54
C ALA A 232 -12.57 -0.49 -12.60
N ALA A 233 -12.07 -1.29 -11.66
CA ALA A 233 -12.40 -2.70 -11.52
C ALA A 233 -13.91 -2.93 -11.28
N GLN A 234 -14.54 -2.09 -10.46
CA GLN A 234 -15.99 -2.11 -10.24
C GLN A 234 -16.77 -1.89 -11.54
N ILE A 235 -16.39 -0.86 -12.30
CA ILE A 235 -17.03 -0.58 -13.59
C ILE A 235 -16.86 -1.77 -14.54
N PHE A 236 -15.64 -2.30 -14.66
CA PHE A 236 -15.35 -3.48 -15.46
C PHE A 236 -16.24 -4.67 -15.05
N MET A 237 -16.27 -5.03 -13.78
CA MET A 237 -17.04 -6.18 -13.28
C MET A 237 -18.54 -6.02 -13.49
N LEU A 238 -19.08 -4.81 -13.37
CA LEU A 238 -20.50 -4.52 -13.61
C LEU A 238 -20.87 -4.58 -15.08
N THR A 239 -19.93 -4.38 -16.00
CA THR A 239 -20.18 -4.27 -17.44
C THR A 239 -19.58 -5.43 -18.26
N ALA A 240 -18.73 -6.27 -17.69
CA ALA A 240 -17.98 -7.32 -18.40
C ALA A 240 -18.87 -8.33 -19.17
N HIS A 241 -20.10 -8.52 -18.73
CA HIS A 241 -21.09 -9.42 -19.35
C HIS A 241 -22.01 -8.72 -20.36
N LEU A 242 -21.85 -7.42 -20.58
CA LEU A 242 -22.61 -6.61 -21.51
C LEU A 242 -21.77 -6.25 -22.75
N PRO A 243 -22.40 -6.08 -23.93
CA PRO A 243 -21.66 -5.55 -25.07
C PRO A 243 -21.21 -4.11 -24.80
N ARG A 244 -19.94 -3.85 -24.96
CA ARG A 244 -19.41 -2.49 -24.87
C ARG A 244 -19.81 -1.69 -26.10
N ILE A 245 -20.52 -0.59 -25.90
CA ILE A 245 -20.94 0.34 -26.93
C ILE A 245 -19.96 1.51 -27.05
N ASN A 246 -19.38 1.93 -25.92
CA ASN A 246 -18.39 3.02 -25.83
C ASN A 246 -17.17 2.55 -25.04
N THR A 247 -16.02 3.10 -25.39
CA THR A 247 -14.76 2.94 -24.64
C THR A 247 -13.90 4.17 -24.88
N ILE A 248 -12.95 4.45 -23.98
CA ILE A 248 -11.93 5.47 -24.20
C ILE A 248 -10.89 4.85 -25.11
N GLN A 249 -10.65 5.45 -26.28
CA GLN A 249 -9.68 4.93 -27.25
C GLN A 249 -8.24 5.27 -26.85
N ASP A 250 -7.26 4.49 -27.31
CA ASP A 250 -5.85 4.67 -26.99
C ASP A 250 -5.33 6.09 -27.31
N ALA A 251 -5.76 6.65 -28.45
CA ALA A 251 -5.41 8.03 -28.81
C ALA A 251 -6.02 9.08 -27.86
N GLU A 252 -7.20 8.79 -27.29
CA GLU A 252 -7.85 9.64 -26.29
C GLU A 252 -7.14 9.54 -24.94
N LEU A 253 -6.72 8.34 -24.53
CA LEU A 253 -5.91 8.12 -23.33
C LEU A 253 -4.57 8.84 -23.42
N ALA A 254 -3.87 8.71 -24.56
CA ALA A 254 -2.62 9.43 -24.81
C ALA A 254 -2.79 10.94 -24.73
N ARG A 255 -3.81 11.48 -25.41
CA ARG A 255 -4.15 12.91 -25.39
C ARG A 255 -4.47 13.42 -23.98
N LEU A 256 -5.16 12.59 -23.19
CA LEU A 256 -5.48 12.91 -21.80
C LEU A 256 -4.22 13.00 -20.93
N ALA A 257 -3.35 11.99 -21.01
CA ALA A 257 -2.08 11.96 -20.29
C ALA A 257 -1.20 13.18 -20.62
N GLU A 258 -1.11 13.54 -21.92
CA GLU A 258 -0.39 14.71 -22.40
C GLU A 258 -1.00 16.02 -21.85
N ALA A 259 -2.33 16.14 -21.85
CA ALA A 259 -3.02 17.33 -21.35
C ALA A 259 -2.81 17.55 -19.84
N PHE A 260 -2.66 16.48 -19.07
CA PHE A 260 -2.36 16.52 -17.63
C PHE A 260 -0.85 16.49 -17.33
N GLY A 261 0.01 16.39 -18.35
CA GLY A 261 1.46 16.42 -18.18
C GLY A 261 2.02 15.23 -17.41
N VAL A 262 1.36 14.07 -17.50
CA VAL A 262 1.83 12.84 -16.84
C VAL A 262 2.65 11.98 -17.81
N ASP A 263 3.76 11.45 -17.31
CA ASP A 263 4.57 10.46 -18.05
C ASP A 263 3.97 9.08 -17.85
N TYR A 264 3.49 8.46 -18.93
CA TYR A 264 2.74 7.21 -18.88
C TYR A 264 3.45 6.08 -19.65
N ARG A 265 3.11 4.85 -19.36
CA ARG A 265 3.61 3.65 -20.07
C ARG A 265 3.04 3.60 -21.49
N ARG A 266 3.73 4.28 -22.43
CA ARG A 266 3.30 4.34 -23.85
C ARG A 266 3.20 2.96 -24.49
N ASP A 267 4.06 2.04 -24.08
CA ASP A 267 4.10 0.64 -24.50
C ASP A 267 2.86 -0.16 -24.08
N PHE A 268 2.02 0.38 -23.19
CA PHE A 268 0.77 -0.23 -22.76
C PHE A 268 -0.41 0.13 -23.68
N LEU A 269 -0.29 1.17 -24.49
CA LEU A 269 -1.28 1.54 -25.51
C LEU A 269 -0.92 0.93 -26.87
N ASN A 270 -1.91 0.82 -27.76
CA ASN A 270 -1.77 0.32 -29.13
C ASN A 270 -1.80 1.52 -30.11
N LEU A 271 -0.84 2.41 -30.00
CA LEU A 271 -0.72 3.63 -30.82
C LEU A 271 0.05 3.38 -32.10
#